data_8a1778b3caf44088a7506c0274f37906
#
_entry.id   8a1778b3caf44088a7506c0274f37906
#
_cell.length_a   1.000
_cell.length_b   1.000
_cell.length_c   1.000
_cell.angle_alpha   90.00
_cell.angle_beta   90.00
_cell.angle_gamma   90.00
#
_symmetry.space_group_name_H-M   'P 1'
#
loop_
_entity.id
_entity.type
_entity.pdbx_description
1 polymer ?
#
loop_
_entity_poly.entity_id
_entity_poly.type
_entity_poly.pdbx_seq_one_letter_code
_entity_poly.pdbx_strand_id
1 'polypeptide(L)'
;MESKTFCFGKHINFINIKIMKTTPFTKYHIAAGAKMAPFAGYNMPIEFTGINEEHMTVREKVGVFDVSHMGEIWVKGPKAEAFLQRVTSNNVAALYDGKVQYSCMPNGEGGIVDDLLVYRINSETYLLVVNAANIEKDWNFLCKYAKEEGLEIGKELYNASDEIAQLAIQGPLAMKVVQKLCNEPVEDMEYYTFKKVDIAGIKEAILSITGYTGAGGCEIYVANEDADKLWNAVFEAGAEYGIKSIGLGARDTLRLEMGFCLYGNDIDDTTSPIEAGLGWIT
;
A
#
# COMPACT_ATOMS: atom_id res chain seq x y z
N MET A 1 47.41 47.99 -27.74
CA MET A 1 46.27 48.01 -26.77
C MET A 1 45.36 46.83 -27.06
N GLU A 2 45.63 45.75 -26.39
CA GLU A 2 44.80 44.49 -26.50
C GLU A 2 43.67 44.53 -25.45
N SER A 3 42.45 44.47 -25.90
CA SER A 3 41.28 44.38 -25.04
C SER A 3 41.07 42.92 -24.61
N LYS A 4 41.27 42.60 -23.33
CA LYS A 4 40.93 41.33 -22.74
C LYS A 4 39.43 41.29 -22.46
N THR A 5 38.70 40.47 -23.22
CA THR A 5 37.29 40.14 -22.93
C THR A 5 37.26 39.08 -21.81
N PHE A 6 36.72 39.45 -20.65
CA PHE A 6 36.44 38.51 -19.56
C PHE A 6 35.09 37.84 -19.83
N CYS A 7 35.12 36.54 -20.18
CA CYS A 7 33.92 35.68 -20.15
C CYS A 7 33.62 35.24 -18.71
N PHE A 8 32.57 35.79 -18.12
CA PHE A 8 31.96 35.24 -16.90
C PHE A 8 31.10 34.01 -17.25
N GLY A 9 31.66 32.82 -17.07
CA GLY A 9 30.88 31.58 -17.11
C GLY A 9 29.95 31.52 -15.90
N LYS A 10 28.66 31.75 -16.10
CA LYS A 10 27.63 31.43 -15.10
C LYS A 10 27.48 29.91 -15.03
N HIS A 11 28.01 29.27 -13.99
CA HIS A 11 27.59 27.94 -13.62
C HIS A 11 26.15 28.01 -13.12
N ILE A 12 25.21 27.68 -13.98
CA ILE A 12 23.82 27.40 -13.58
C ILE A 12 23.87 26.04 -12.93
N ASN A 13 23.92 26.00 -11.61
CA ASN A 13 23.62 24.78 -10.86
C ASN A 13 22.13 24.47 -11.08
N PHE A 14 21.83 23.52 -11.94
CA PHE A 14 20.51 22.92 -12.00
C PHE A 14 20.27 22.22 -10.66
N ILE A 15 19.53 22.89 -9.77
CA ILE A 15 18.93 22.21 -8.62
C ILE A 15 17.95 21.22 -9.22
N ASN A 16 18.29 19.92 -9.17
CA ASN A 16 17.37 18.85 -9.49
C ASN A 16 16.26 18.89 -8.42
N ILE A 17 15.23 19.69 -8.64
CA ILE A 17 14.03 19.65 -7.84
C ILE A 17 13.36 18.32 -8.20
N LYS A 18 13.58 17.29 -7.37
CA LYS A 18 12.86 16.03 -7.49
C LYS A 18 11.38 16.37 -7.23
N ILE A 19 10.59 16.43 -8.29
CA ILE A 19 9.15 16.66 -8.19
C ILE A 19 8.59 15.48 -7.41
N MET A 20 7.98 15.73 -6.24
CA MET A 20 7.33 14.70 -5.45
C MET A 20 6.14 14.15 -6.23
N LYS A 21 5.95 12.82 -6.18
CA LYS A 21 4.74 12.18 -6.69
C LYS A 21 3.52 12.63 -5.86
N THR A 22 2.36 12.56 -6.46
CA THR A 22 1.07 12.77 -5.81
C THR A 22 0.19 11.55 -6.00
N THR A 23 -0.73 11.33 -5.09
CA THR A 23 -1.77 10.32 -5.24
C THR A 23 -3.01 10.92 -5.94
N PRO A 24 -3.93 10.11 -6.46
CA PRO A 24 -5.21 10.61 -6.97
C PRO A 24 -6.02 11.40 -5.95
N PHE A 25 -5.78 11.18 -4.65
CA PHE A 25 -6.49 11.82 -3.54
C PHE A 25 -5.83 13.09 -3.00
N THR A 26 -4.62 13.45 -3.44
CA THR A 26 -3.84 14.61 -2.93
C THR A 26 -4.66 15.90 -2.95
N LYS A 27 -5.50 16.13 -3.97
CA LYS A 27 -6.37 17.31 -4.05
C LYS A 27 -7.36 17.42 -2.89
N TYR A 28 -7.88 16.30 -2.40
CA TYR A 28 -8.79 16.26 -1.26
C TYR A 28 -8.07 16.57 0.05
N HIS A 29 -6.83 16.08 0.20
CA HIS A 29 -6.01 16.36 1.38
C HIS A 29 -5.69 17.85 1.50
N ILE A 30 -5.28 18.45 0.38
CA ILE A 30 -5.00 19.90 0.33
C ILE A 30 -6.27 20.70 0.61
N ALA A 31 -7.40 20.34 0.00
CA ALA A 31 -8.67 21.02 0.22
C ALA A 31 -9.18 20.91 1.67
N ALA A 32 -8.89 19.81 2.34
CA ALA A 32 -9.19 19.58 3.76
C ALA A 32 -8.20 20.28 4.72
N GLY A 33 -7.16 20.96 4.20
CA GLY A 33 -6.17 21.66 5.01
C GLY A 33 -5.18 20.74 5.73
N ALA A 34 -4.94 19.54 5.18
CA ALA A 34 -3.98 18.60 5.75
C ALA A 34 -2.56 19.19 5.81
N LYS A 35 -1.82 18.85 6.86
CA LYS A 35 -0.40 19.10 6.93
C LYS A 35 0.32 18.08 6.05
N MET A 36 0.73 18.53 4.86
CA MET A 36 1.40 17.73 3.87
C MET A 36 2.91 17.66 4.12
N ALA A 37 3.53 16.50 3.89
CA ALA A 37 4.98 16.32 3.96
C ALA A 37 5.47 15.24 2.99
N PRO A 38 6.77 15.25 2.64
CA PRO A 38 7.40 14.19 1.87
C PRO A 38 7.36 12.86 2.63
N PHE A 39 6.87 11.81 1.97
CA PHE A 39 6.91 10.44 2.48
C PHE A 39 7.10 9.47 1.30
N ALA A 40 8.16 8.66 1.34
CA ALA A 40 8.49 7.67 0.29
C ALA A 40 8.47 8.24 -1.15
N GLY A 41 8.86 9.52 -1.31
CA GLY A 41 8.85 10.20 -2.62
C GLY A 41 7.52 10.83 -3.02
N TYR A 42 6.48 10.68 -2.21
CA TYR A 42 5.16 11.29 -2.40
C TYR A 42 4.94 12.48 -1.47
N ASN A 43 4.04 13.39 -1.87
CA ASN A 43 3.51 14.45 -1.00
C ASN A 43 2.27 13.92 -0.29
N MET A 44 2.40 13.52 0.98
CA MET A 44 1.38 12.81 1.74
C MET A 44 0.84 13.62 2.92
N PRO A 45 -0.43 13.40 3.33
CA PRO A 45 -0.98 14.00 4.53
C PRO A 45 -0.42 13.33 5.78
N ILE A 46 0.22 14.12 6.65
CA ILE A 46 0.73 13.62 7.94
C ILE A 46 -0.34 13.70 9.02
N GLU A 47 -1.12 14.79 9.04
CA GLU A 47 -2.25 15.00 9.94
C GLU A 47 -3.25 15.99 9.36
N PHE A 48 -4.50 15.91 9.81
CA PHE A 48 -5.60 16.81 9.49
C PHE A 48 -6.06 17.59 10.73
N THR A 49 -6.52 16.90 11.76
CA THR A 49 -7.06 17.49 13.01
C THR A 49 -6.14 17.28 14.21
N GLY A 50 -5.07 16.53 14.01
CA GLY A 50 -4.09 16.16 15.04
C GLY A 50 -4.02 14.66 15.28
N ILE A 51 -2.79 14.16 15.44
CA ILE A 51 -2.48 12.72 15.50
C ILE A 51 -3.31 11.99 16.56
N ASN A 52 -3.45 12.56 17.77
CA ASN A 52 -4.18 11.91 18.85
C ASN A 52 -5.69 11.78 18.55
N GLU A 53 -6.29 12.84 18.02
CA GLU A 53 -7.71 12.84 17.66
C GLU A 53 -7.98 11.84 16.53
N GLU A 54 -7.12 11.82 15.52
CA GLU A 54 -7.20 10.90 14.40
C GLU A 54 -7.02 9.44 14.84
N HIS A 55 -6.04 9.17 15.70
CA HIS A 55 -5.83 7.87 16.32
C HIS A 55 -7.11 7.38 17.03
N MET A 56 -7.68 8.22 17.90
CA MET A 56 -8.91 7.86 18.64
C MET A 56 -10.12 7.71 17.71
N THR A 57 -10.20 8.50 16.64
CA THR A 57 -11.26 8.33 15.61
C THR A 57 -11.21 6.92 15.01
N VAL A 58 -10.03 6.40 14.71
CA VAL A 58 -9.87 5.03 14.17
C VAL A 58 -10.20 3.98 15.24
N ARG A 59 -9.83 4.20 16.50
CA ARG A 59 -10.15 3.26 17.59
C ARG A 59 -11.64 3.17 17.90
N GLU A 60 -12.36 4.29 17.81
CA GLU A 60 -13.74 4.40 18.30
C GLU A 60 -14.79 4.46 17.20
N LYS A 61 -14.42 4.88 15.99
CA LYS A 61 -15.35 5.15 14.88
C LYS A 61 -14.87 4.58 13.56
N VAL A 62 -14.54 5.46 12.61
CA VAL A 62 -14.04 5.09 11.29
C VAL A 62 -13.14 6.20 10.73
N GLY A 63 -11.97 5.81 10.26
CA GLY A 63 -11.01 6.67 9.57
C GLY A 63 -10.69 6.18 8.17
N VAL A 64 -10.36 7.11 7.28
CA VAL A 64 -9.92 6.83 5.90
C VAL A 64 -8.49 7.30 5.72
N PHE A 65 -7.62 6.39 5.32
CA PHE A 65 -6.25 6.66 4.95
C PHE A 65 -6.11 6.55 3.43
N ASP A 66 -5.46 7.52 2.82
CA ASP A 66 -4.90 7.36 1.49
C ASP A 66 -3.60 6.56 1.60
N VAL A 67 -3.59 5.38 1.02
CA VAL A 67 -2.43 4.49 0.99
C VAL A 67 -2.00 4.16 -0.45
N SER A 68 -2.43 4.99 -1.42
CA SER A 68 -2.10 4.85 -2.84
C SER A 68 -0.60 5.07 -3.17
N HIS A 69 0.21 5.35 -2.17
CA HIS A 69 1.67 5.39 -2.31
C HIS A 69 2.32 4.02 -2.19
N MET A 70 1.58 3.00 -1.75
CA MET A 70 2.05 1.61 -1.72
C MET A 70 2.36 1.09 -3.12
N GLY A 71 3.05 -0.03 -3.23
CA GLY A 71 3.37 -0.65 -4.51
C GLY A 71 2.53 -1.88 -4.76
N GLU A 72 2.03 -2.03 -5.99
CA GLU A 72 1.24 -3.17 -6.45
C GLU A 72 1.92 -3.86 -7.63
N ILE A 73 2.26 -5.14 -7.44
CA ILE A 73 2.98 -5.93 -8.45
C ILE A 73 2.19 -7.20 -8.75
N TRP A 74 1.79 -7.35 -10.01
CA TRP A 74 1.13 -8.56 -10.49
C TRP A 74 2.14 -9.65 -10.84
N VAL A 75 1.84 -10.89 -10.42
CA VAL A 75 2.55 -12.10 -10.84
C VAL A 75 1.52 -13.04 -11.47
N LYS A 76 1.73 -13.40 -12.74
CA LYS A 76 0.76 -14.13 -13.56
C LYS A 76 1.41 -15.32 -14.29
N GLY A 77 0.59 -16.29 -14.65
CA GLY A 77 0.99 -17.45 -15.44
C GLY A 77 1.26 -18.71 -14.61
N PRO A 78 1.50 -19.84 -15.28
CA PRO A 78 1.58 -21.15 -14.63
C PRO A 78 2.75 -21.32 -13.67
N LYS A 79 3.73 -20.41 -13.71
CA LYS A 79 4.89 -20.40 -12.80
C LYS A 79 4.71 -19.48 -11.58
N ALA A 80 3.59 -18.74 -11.48
CA ALA A 80 3.41 -17.69 -10.48
C ALA A 80 3.55 -18.20 -9.03
N GLU A 81 2.90 -19.32 -8.69
CA GLU A 81 2.99 -19.92 -7.34
C GLU A 81 4.42 -20.34 -7.00
N ALA A 82 5.08 -21.09 -7.91
CA ALA A 82 6.44 -21.55 -7.67
C ALA A 82 7.45 -20.40 -7.58
N PHE A 83 7.27 -19.36 -8.39
CA PHE A 83 8.08 -18.14 -8.32
C PHE A 83 7.91 -17.43 -6.96
N LEU A 84 6.67 -17.23 -6.52
CA LEU A 84 6.41 -16.59 -5.22
C LEU A 84 6.92 -17.43 -4.06
N GLN A 85 6.76 -18.75 -4.11
CA GLN A 85 7.32 -19.66 -3.09
C GLN A 85 8.84 -19.57 -2.99
N ARG A 86 9.54 -19.23 -4.08
CA ARG A 86 11.01 -19.04 -4.09
C ARG A 86 11.43 -17.69 -3.50
N VAL A 87 10.66 -16.62 -3.72
CA VAL A 87 11.07 -15.25 -3.38
C VAL A 87 10.47 -14.73 -2.08
N THR A 88 9.56 -15.47 -1.46
CA THR A 88 8.93 -15.10 -0.19
C THR A 88 9.13 -16.16 0.89
N SER A 89 9.06 -15.78 2.15
CA SER A 89 9.35 -16.67 3.29
C SER A 89 8.18 -17.60 3.65
N ASN A 90 6.93 -17.16 3.42
CA ASN A 90 5.76 -17.91 3.86
C ASN A 90 5.32 -18.97 2.82
N ASN A 91 4.50 -19.92 3.24
CA ASN A 91 4.01 -21.00 2.39
C ASN A 91 2.90 -20.52 1.43
N VAL A 92 3.27 -20.10 0.21
CA VAL A 92 2.34 -19.62 -0.82
C VAL A 92 1.37 -20.71 -1.27
N ALA A 93 1.80 -21.97 -1.27
CA ALA A 93 0.95 -23.12 -1.64
C ALA A 93 -0.22 -23.36 -0.67
N ALA A 94 -0.16 -22.80 0.55
CA ALA A 94 -1.27 -22.85 1.50
C ALA A 94 -2.40 -21.84 1.22
N LEU A 95 -2.18 -20.89 0.29
CA LEU A 95 -3.20 -19.93 -0.11
C LEU A 95 -4.29 -20.62 -0.94
N TYR A 96 -5.53 -20.18 -0.74
CA TYR A 96 -6.67 -20.47 -1.61
C TYR A 96 -7.17 -19.18 -2.27
N ASP A 97 -7.97 -19.31 -3.34
CA ASP A 97 -8.48 -18.15 -4.09
C ASP A 97 -9.30 -17.22 -3.17
N GLY A 98 -8.94 -15.94 -3.12
CA GLY A 98 -9.50 -14.95 -2.22
C GLY A 98 -8.78 -14.83 -0.86
N LYS A 99 -7.68 -15.56 -0.63
CA LYS A 99 -6.87 -15.42 0.60
C LYS A 99 -5.73 -14.44 0.42
N VAL A 100 -5.43 -13.74 1.52
CA VAL A 100 -4.26 -12.86 1.66
C VAL A 100 -3.27 -13.50 2.62
N GLN A 101 -1.98 -13.30 2.38
CA GLN A 101 -0.91 -13.80 3.24
C GLN A 101 0.11 -12.69 3.49
N TYR A 102 0.48 -12.49 4.75
CA TYR A 102 1.64 -11.66 5.10
C TYR A 102 2.91 -12.50 4.96
N SER A 103 3.94 -11.92 4.39
CA SER A 103 5.22 -12.59 4.12
C SER A 103 6.37 -11.60 4.14
N CYS A 104 7.60 -12.10 4.09
CA CYS A 104 8.80 -11.32 3.82
C CYS A 104 9.47 -11.81 2.54
N MET A 105 10.23 -10.94 1.89
CA MET A 105 11.21 -11.30 0.86
C MET A 105 12.59 -11.38 1.52
N PRO A 106 13.17 -12.58 1.70
CA PRO A 106 14.50 -12.73 2.29
C PRO A 106 15.59 -12.36 1.28
N ASN A 107 16.66 -11.70 1.75
CA ASN A 107 17.77 -11.28 0.89
C ASN A 107 18.81 -12.39 0.59
N GLY A 108 18.69 -13.55 1.21
CA GLY A 108 19.63 -14.67 1.10
C GLY A 108 20.84 -14.58 2.04
N GLU A 109 20.97 -13.52 2.82
CA GLU A 109 22.03 -13.28 3.81
C GLU A 109 21.48 -13.20 5.24
N GLY A 110 20.21 -13.57 5.41
CA GLY A 110 19.52 -13.58 6.69
C GLY A 110 18.63 -12.34 6.95
N GLY A 111 18.73 -11.29 6.16
CA GLY A 111 17.93 -10.08 6.29
C GLY A 111 16.67 -10.07 5.41
N ILE A 112 15.88 -9.02 5.54
CA ILE A 112 14.60 -8.81 4.88
C ILE A 112 14.75 -7.73 3.82
N VAL A 113 14.45 -8.05 2.55
CA VAL A 113 14.38 -7.07 1.45
C VAL A 113 13.17 -6.16 1.65
N ASP A 114 12.01 -6.74 1.88
CA ASP A 114 10.76 -6.07 2.26
C ASP A 114 9.79 -7.04 2.92
N ASP A 115 8.83 -6.53 3.67
CA ASP A 115 7.64 -7.24 4.10
C ASP A 115 6.45 -6.86 3.21
N LEU A 116 5.56 -7.81 2.93
CA LEU A 116 4.54 -7.64 1.91
C LEU A 116 3.28 -8.44 2.18
N LEU A 117 2.20 -8.09 1.49
CA LEU A 117 1.02 -8.93 1.37
C LEU A 117 1.01 -9.65 0.02
N VAL A 118 0.68 -10.94 0.04
CA VAL A 118 0.48 -11.80 -1.14
C VAL A 118 -0.99 -12.14 -1.24
N TYR A 119 -1.64 -11.72 -2.32
CA TYR A 119 -3.04 -11.98 -2.63
C TYR A 119 -3.14 -13.07 -3.68
N ARG A 120 -3.87 -14.14 -3.41
CA ARG A 120 -4.16 -15.16 -4.44
C ARG A 120 -5.51 -14.90 -5.08
N ILE A 121 -5.49 -14.42 -6.34
CA ILE A 121 -6.71 -14.22 -7.14
C ILE A 121 -7.22 -15.57 -7.65
N ASN A 122 -6.31 -16.36 -8.18
CA ASN A 122 -6.50 -17.76 -8.59
C ASN A 122 -5.12 -18.45 -8.66
N SER A 123 -5.08 -19.72 -9.06
CA SER A 123 -3.84 -20.52 -9.11
C SER A 123 -2.72 -19.95 -9.97
N GLU A 124 -3.03 -19.06 -10.93
CA GLU A 124 -2.06 -18.48 -11.88
C GLU A 124 -1.99 -16.94 -11.79
N THR A 125 -2.63 -16.32 -10.80
CA THR A 125 -2.68 -14.86 -10.70
C THR A 125 -2.60 -14.41 -9.25
N TYR A 126 -1.58 -13.63 -8.97
CA TYR A 126 -1.30 -13.07 -7.64
C TYR A 126 -1.08 -11.57 -7.73
N LEU A 127 -1.41 -10.86 -6.66
CA LEU A 127 -1.07 -9.46 -6.46
C LEU A 127 -0.18 -9.36 -5.22
N LEU A 128 0.95 -8.68 -5.35
CA LEU A 128 1.82 -8.30 -4.24
C LEU A 128 1.55 -6.85 -3.88
N VAL A 129 1.44 -6.56 -2.58
CA VAL A 129 1.39 -5.19 -2.06
C VAL A 129 2.61 -4.97 -1.20
N VAL A 130 3.45 -4.02 -1.61
CA VAL A 130 4.78 -3.77 -1.05
C VAL A 130 4.90 -2.36 -0.47
N ASN A 131 5.90 -2.14 0.38
CA ASN A 131 6.13 -0.83 0.99
C ASN A 131 6.55 0.23 -0.03
N ALA A 132 5.97 1.42 0.08
CA ALA A 132 6.20 2.55 -0.84
C ALA A 132 7.68 2.91 -1.04
N ALA A 133 8.46 2.92 0.03
CA ALA A 133 9.88 3.25 -0.04
C ALA A 133 10.72 2.19 -0.75
N ASN A 134 10.21 0.98 -0.86
CA ASN A 134 10.91 -0.18 -1.38
C ASN A 134 10.46 -0.60 -2.80
N ILE A 135 9.47 0.06 -3.42
CA ILE A 135 8.91 -0.34 -4.73
C ILE A 135 10.01 -0.62 -5.78
N GLU A 136 11.00 0.27 -5.90
CA GLU A 136 12.09 0.10 -6.86
C GLU A 136 13.03 -1.06 -6.46
N LYS A 137 13.35 -1.19 -5.18
CA LYS A 137 14.17 -2.27 -4.63
C LYS A 137 13.50 -3.62 -4.85
N ASP A 138 12.24 -3.73 -4.51
CA ASP A 138 11.44 -4.95 -4.66
C ASP A 138 11.26 -5.35 -6.11
N TRP A 139 10.96 -4.37 -6.97
CA TRP A 139 10.87 -4.59 -8.41
C TRP A 139 12.18 -5.16 -8.98
N ASN A 140 13.32 -4.58 -8.60
CA ASN A 140 14.64 -5.06 -9.06
C ASN A 140 14.95 -6.46 -8.51
N PHE A 141 14.61 -6.72 -7.25
CA PHE A 141 14.73 -8.05 -6.63
C PHE A 141 13.88 -9.08 -7.37
N LEU A 142 12.61 -8.82 -7.58
CA LEU A 142 11.69 -9.71 -8.29
C LEU A 142 12.11 -9.92 -9.74
N CYS A 143 12.53 -8.87 -10.45
CA CYS A 143 13.04 -8.98 -11.83
C CYS A 143 14.28 -9.87 -11.96
N LYS A 144 15.16 -9.85 -10.96
CA LYS A 144 16.35 -10.75 -10.93
C LYS A 144 15.91 -12.21 -10.95
N TYR A 145 15.04 -12.60 -10.02
CA TYR A 145 14.56 -13.98 -9.92
C TYR A 145 13.61 -14.37 -11.06
N ALA A 146 12.80 -13.43 -11.56
CA ALA A 146 11.92 -13.66 -12.72
C ALA A 146 12.74 -14.07 -13.97
N LYS A 147 13.89 -13.44 -14.20
CA LYS A 147 14.80 -13.82 -15.30
C LYS A 147 15.34 -15.23 -15.12
N GLU A 148 15.72 -15.61 -13.90
CA GLU A 148 16.23 -16.95 -13.59
C GLU A 148 15.15 -18.02 -13.81
N GLU A 149 13.92 -17.75 -13.45
CA GLU A 149 12.78 -18.65 -13.61
C GLU A 149 12.14 -18.57 -15.01
N GLY A 150 12.54 -17.61 -15.85
CA GLY A 150 12.04 -17.41 -17.19
C GLY A 150 10.60 -16.90 -17.24
N LEU A 151 10.23 -15.97 -16.32
CA LEU A 151 9.02 -15.19 -16.41
C LEU A 151 9.20 -14.01 -17.36
N GLU A 152 8.15 -13.69 -18.12
CA GLU A 152 8.11 -12.54 -19.04
C GLU A 152 7.85 -11.24 -18.25
N ILE A 153 8.92 -10.41 -18.09
CA ILE A 153 8.82 -9.13 -17.41
C ILE A 153 8.00 -8.16 -18.27
N GLY A 154 7.05 -7.46 -17.65
CA GLY A 154 6.08 -6.60 -18.31
C GLY A 154 4.77 -7.29 -18.67
N LYS A 155 4.67 -8.62 -18.46
CA LYS A 155 3.47 -9.40 -18.72
C LYS A 155 3.15 -10.38 -17.60
N GLU A 156 4.04 -11.35 -17.32
CA GLU A 156 3.88 -12.30 -16.20
C GLU A 156 4.32 -11.69 -14.87
N LEU A 157 5.29 -10.79 -14.88
CA LEU A 157 5.64 -9.92 -13.75
C LEU A 157 5.44 -8.47 -14.17
N TYR A 158 4.46 -7.75 -13.56
CA TYR A 158 4.03 -6.43 -13.99
C TYR A 158 3.85 -5.48 -12.81
N ASN A 159 4.53 -4.33 -12.83
CA ASN A 159 4.41 -3.28 -11.82
C ASN A 159 3.26 -2.33 -12.18
N ALA A 160 2.18 -2.37 -11.39
CA ALA A 160 0.98 -1.57 -11.55
C ALA A 160 0.86 -0.42 -10.54
N SER A 161 1.92 -0.15 -9.78
CA SER A 161 1.87 0.81 -8.66
C SER A 161 1.44 2.22 -9.04
N ASP A 162 1.70 2.66 -10.26
CA ASP A 162 1.28 3.98 -10.74
C ASP A 162 -0.15 3.97 -11.36
N GLU A 163 -0.86 2.83 -11.35
CA GLU A 163 -2.18 2.65 -11.98
C GLU A 163 -3.32 2.48 -10.96
N ILE A 164 -2.99 2.15 -9.71
CA ILE A 164 -3.94 1.75 -8.67
C ILE A 164 -4.02 2.84 -7.60
N ALA A 165 -5.25 3.19 -7.24
CA ALA A 165 -5.58 3.98 -6.07
C ALA A 165 -6.05 3.05 -4.95
N GLN A 166 -5.55 3.27 -3.73
CA GLN A 166 -5.86 2.46 -2.56
C GLN A 166 -6.32 3.32 -1.39
N LEU A 167 -7.49 2.99 -0.83
CA LEU A 167 -7.97 3.55 0.44
C LEU A 167 -8.01 2.47 1.51
N ALA A 168 -7.49 2.77 2.69
CA ALA A 168 -7.71 1.97 3.88
C ALA A 168 -8.82 2.63 4.73
N ILE A 169 -9.93 1.92 4.93
CA ILE A 169 -11.07 2.35 5.72
C ILE A 169 -11.06 1.52 7.00
N GLN A 170 -10.69 2.14 8.11
CA GLN A 170 -10.30 1.44 9.33
C GLN A 170 -11.10 1.91 10.55
N GLY A 171 -11.41 0.99 11.45
CA GLY A 171 -12.14 1.23 12.68
C GLY A 171 -13.38 0.36 12.83
N PRO A 172 -14.01 0.31 14.02
CA PRO A 172 -15.12 -0.60 14.31
C PRO A 172 -16.38 -0.34 13.47
N LEU A 173 -16.52 0.84 12.86
CA LEU A 173 -17.65 1.20 12.00
C LEU A 173 -17.32 1.11 10.51
N ALA A 174 -16.08 0.75 10.13
CA ALA A 174 -15.61 0.74 8.75
C ALA A 174 -16.48 -0.15 7.84
N MET A 175 -16.73 -1.39 8.25
CA MET A 175 -17.49 -2.32 7.42
C MET A 175 -18.96 -1.95 7.28
N LYS A 176 -19.54 -1.19 8.23
CA LYS A 176 -20.88 -0.62 8.08
C LYS A 176 -20.94 0.46 7.00
N VAL A 177 -19.87 1.27 6.88
CA VAL A 177 -19.75 2.25 5.79
C VAL A 177 -19.65 1.52 4.45
N VAL A 178 -18.75 0.54 4.35
CA VAL A 178 -18.47 -0.18 3.10
C VAL A 178 -19.67 -1.00 2.64
N GLN A 179 -20.42 -1.62 3.56
CA GLN A 179 -21.65 -2.36 3.22
C GLN A 179 -22.68 -1.51 2.49
N LYS A 180 -22.80 -0.22 2.79
CA LYS A 180 -23.70 0.70 2.07
C LYS A 180 -23.31 0.93 0.61
N LEU A 181 -22.07 0.68 0.27
CA LEU A 181 -21.52 0.88 -1.07
C LEU A 181 -21.56 -0.38 -1.93
N CYS A 182 -21.83 -1.54 -1.31
CA CYS A 182 -21.88 -2.84 -1.95
C CYS A 182 -23.31 -3.39 -1.96
N ASN A 183 -23.70 -4.04 -3.07
CA ASN A 183 -24.97 -4.74 -3.17
C ASN A 183 -24.95 -6.13 -2.54
N GLU A 184 -23.76 -6.71 -2.41
CA GLU A 184 -23.55 -8.04 -1.80
C GLU A 184 -23.11 -7.90 -0.33
N PRO A 185 -23.34 -8.94 0.51
CA PRO A 185 -22.89 -8.92 1.89
C PRO A 185 -21.36 -8.94 1.98
N VAL A 186 -20.80 -7.93 2.70
CA VAL A 186 -19.35 -7.80 2.91
C VAL A 186 -18.98 -7.61 4.39
N GLU A 187 -19.95 -7.35 5.28
CA GLU A 187 -19.66 -7.08 6.71
C GLU A 187 -18.98 -8.26 7.43
N ASP A 188 -19.35 -9.49 7.07
CA ASP A 188 -18.90 -10.72 7.73
C ASP A 188 -17.72 -11.38 7.01
N MET A 189 -17.02 -10.68 6.11
CA MET A 189 -15.83 -11.20 5.45
C MET A 189 -14.73 -11.47 6.48
N GLU A 190 -14.03 -12.61 6.33
CA GLU A 190 -12.96 -13.02 7.24
C GLU A 190 -11.71 -12.16 7.10
N TYR A 191 -11.00 -11.97 8.20
CA TYR A 191 -9.71 -11.27 8.21
C TYR A 191 -8.67 -12.00 7.33
N TYR A 192 -7.88 -11.23 6.58
CA TYR A 192 -6.96 -11.74 5.56
C TYR A 192 -7.64 -12.51 4.43
N THR A 193 -8.85 -12.07 4.04
CA THR A 193 -9.50 -12.46 2.79
C THR A 193 -9.86 -11.24 1.96
N PHE A 194 -10.06 -11.44 0.67
CA PHE A 194 -10.52 -10.40 -0.23
C PHE A 194 -11.52 -10.96 -1.25
N LYS A 195 -12.28 -10.06 -1.85
CA LYS A 195 -13.17 -10.35 -2.98
C LYS A 195 -13.06 -9.24 -4.02
N LYS A 196 -13.38 -9.57 -5.25
CA LYS A 196 -13.72 -8.58 -6.25
C LYS A 196 -15.21 -8.28 -6.14
N VAL A 197 -15.54 -7.02 -5.93
CA VAL A 197 -16.92 -6.56 -5.68
C VAL A 197 -17.24 -5.33 -6.53
N ASP A 198 -18.53 -5.14 -6.81
CA ASP A 198 -19.03 -3.87 -7.32
C ASP A 198 -19.27 -2.92 -6.15
N ILE A 199 -18.46 -1.89 -6.03
CA ILE A 199 -18.52 -0.91 -4.93
C ILE A 199 -18.75 0.50 -5.44
N ALA A 200 -19.75 1.21 -4.91
CA ALA A 200 -20.12 2.56 -5.35
C ALA A 200 -20.33 2.66 -6.88
N GLY A 201 -20.72 1.57 -7.54
CA GLY A 201 -20.85 1.49 -8.99
C GLY A 201 -19.54 1.39 -9.76
N ILE A 202 -18.42 1.15 -9.07
CA ILE A 202 -17.13 0.77 -9.65
C ILE A 202 -17.13 -0.75 -9.75
N LYS A 203 -16.79 -1.27 -10.94
CA LYS A 203 -16.79 -2.70 -11.22
C LYS A 203 -15.50 -3.38 -10.79
N GLU A 204 -15.62 -4.62 -10.29
CA GLU A 204 -14.46 -5.50 -10.02
C GLU A 204 -13.38 -4.87 -9.11
N ALA A 205 -13.75 -3.94 -8.22
CA ALA A 205 -12.83 -3.41 -7.22
C ALA A 205 -12.38 -4.52 -6.27
N ILE A 206 -11.14 -4.52 -5.83
CA ILE A 206 -10.66 -5.45 -4.80
C ILE A 206 -11.02 -4.87 -3.44
N LEU A 207 -11.87 -5.57 -2.68
CA LEU A 207 -12.18 -5.29 -1.28
C LEU A 207 -11.46 -6.34 -0.42
N SER A 208 -10.53 -5.89 0.40
CA SER A 208 -9.69 -6.75 1.24
C SER A 208 -9.90 -6.45 2.71
N ILE A 209 -10.12 -7.50 3.52
CA ILE A 209 -10.19 -7.37 4.98
C ILE A 209 -8.77 -7.42 5.55
N THR A 210 -8.05 -6.38 5.25
CA THR A 210 -6.68 -6.10 5.68
C THR A 210 -6.59 -4.69 6.26
N GLY A 211 -5.46 -4.35 6.84
CA GLY A 211 -5.19 -3.03 7.39
C GLY A 211 -4.00 -3.06 8.35
N TYR A 212 -3.62 -1.87 8.79
CA TYR A 212 -2.40 -1.64 9.56
C TYR A 212 -2.67 -0.93 10.90
N THR A 213 -3.88 -1.14 11.44
CA THR A 213 -4.35 -0.40 12.62
C THR A 213 -4.75 -1.28 13.81
N GLY A 214 -5.06 -2.56 13.55
CA GLY A 214 -5.65 -3.45 14.56
C GLY A 214 -7.05 -3.06 15.01
N ALA A 215 -7.68 -2.06 14.37
CA ALA A 215 -9.03 -1.58 14.72
C ALA A 215 -10.15 -2.23 13.89
N GLY A 216 -9.78 -3.17 13.01
CA GLY A 216 -10.70 -3.71 12.00
C GLY A 216 -10.89 -2.78 10.81
N GLY A 217 -11.64 -3.23 9.82
CA GLY A 217 -11.88 -2.50 8.58
C GLY A 217 -11.33 -3.22 7.35
N CYS A 218 -11.11 -2.48 6.29
CA CYS A 218 -10.72 -3.02 5.00
C CYS A 218 -9.80 -2.06 4.22
N GLU A 219 -9.30 -2.57 3.11
CA GLU A 219 -8.60 -1.81 2.07
C GLU A 219 -9.32 -2.02 0.74
N ILE A 220 -9.44 -0.96 -0.05
CA ILE A 220 -10.14 -0.96 -1.34
C ILE A 220 -9.17 -0.49 -2.41
N TYR A 221 -9.00 -1.29 -3.45
CA TYR A 221 -8.15 -1.03 -4.60
C TYR A 221 -9.00 -0.80 -5.83
N VAL A 222 -8.77 0.30 -6.52
CA VAL A 222 -9.46 0.70 -7.75
C VAL A 222 -8.47 1.27 -8.75
N ALA A 223 -8.86 1.38 -10.02
CA ALA A 223 -8.08 2.15 -10.99
C ALA A 223 -8.06 3.64 -10.61
N ASN A 224 -6.97 4.34 -10.93
CA ASN A 224 -6.82 5.77 -10.60
C ASN A 224 -7.99 6.62 -11.13
N GLU A 225 -8.59 6.27 -12.26
CA GLU A 225 -9.74 6.96 -12.85
C GLU A 225 -11.01 6.89 -11.99
N ASP A 226 -11.13 5.86 -11.15
CA ASP A 226 -12.26 5.67 -10.24
C ASP A 226 -12.05 6.28 -8.85
N ALA A 227 -10.86 6.83 -8.57
CA ALA A 227 -10.48 7.33 -7.24
C ALA A 227 -11.46 8.39 -6.71
N ASP A 228 -11.83 9.37 -7.54
CA ASP A 228 -12.76 10.43 -7.16
C ASP A 228 -14.14 9.89 -6.78
N LYS A 229 -14.61 8.93 -7.55
CA LYS A 229 -15.90 8.29 -7.31
C LYS A 229 -15.89 7.52 -5.99
N LEU A 230 -14.83 6.74 -5.76
CA LEU A 230 -14.66 6.01 -4.50
C LEU A 230 -14.59 6.96 -3.29
N TRP A 231 -13.75 8.00 -3.36
CA TRP A 231 -13.58 8.97 -2.28
C TRP A 231 -14.91 9.60 -1.86
N ASN A 232 -15.62 10.16 -2.83
CA ASN A 232 -16.88 10.84 -2.55
C ASN A 232 -17.92 9.90 -1.96
N ALA A 233 -18.07 8.70 -2.52
CA ALA A 233 -19.03 7.71 -2.03
C ALA A 233 -18.72 7.24 -0.61
N VAL A 234 -17.43 7.01 -0.28
CA VAL A 234 -17.00 6.59 1.06
C VAL A 234 -17.33 7.67 2.10
N PHE A 235 -17.02 8.93 1.81
CA PHE A 235 -17.29 10.02 2.74
C PHE A 235 -18.80 10.32 2.88
N GLU A 236 -19.58 10.20 1.81
CA GLU A 236 -21.03 10.30 1.86
C GLU A 236 -21.66 9.20 2.72
N ALA A 237 -21.29 7.93 2.46
CA ALA A 237 -21.79 6.79 3.22
C ALA A 237 -21.37 6.80 4.69
N GLY A 238 -20.18 7.34 4.99
CA GLY A 238 -19.60 7.39 6.32
C GLY A 238 -20.02 8.59 7.15
N ALA A 239 -20.71 9.60 6.57
CA ALA A 239 -21.03 10.85 7.25
C ALA A 239 -21.78 10.67 8.57
N GLU A 240 -22.78 9.77 8.63
CA GLU A 240 -23.54 9.48 9.85
C GLU A 240 -22.69 8.78 10.94
N TYR A 241 -21.59 8.12 10.56
CA TYR A 241 -20.67 7.43 11.47
C TYR A 241 -19.51 8.33 11.93
N GLY A 242 -19.50 9.60 11.49
CA GLY A 242 -18.43 10.55 11.84
C GLY A 242 -17.08 10.19 11.22
N ILE A 243 -17.10 9.69 9.98
CA ILE A 243 -15.90 9.35 9.22
C ILE A 243 -14.97 10.56 9.08
N LYS A 244 -13.67 10.34 9.21
CA LYS A 244 -12.64 11.36 9.05
C LYS A 244 -11.49 10.89 8.17
N SER A 245 -10.85 11.86 7.48
CA SER A 245 -9.54 11.64 6.87
C SER A 245 -8.50 11.49 7.95
N ILE A 246 -7.59 10.54 7.78
CA ILE A 246 -6.55 10.19 8.75
C ILE A 246 -5.18 10.28 8.08
N GLY A 247 -4.25 10.96 8.73
CA GLY A 247 -2.89 11.14 8.22
C GLY A 247 -1.93 10.02 8.63
N LEU A 248 -0.74 10.05 8.02
CA LEU A 248 0.30 9.05 8.26
C LEU A 248 0.84 9.07 9.69
N GLY A 249 0.72 10.21 10.41
CA GLY A 249 1.11 10.29 11.82
C GLY A 249 0.27 9.36 12.70
N ALA A 250 -1.05 9.34 12.52
CA ALA A 250 -1.92 8.40 13.23
C ALA A 250 -1.74 6.96 12.74
N ARG A 251 -1.46 6.74 11.43
CA ARG A 251 -1.11 5.41 10.92
C ARG A 251 0.09 4.83 11.69
N ASP A 252 1.12 5.62 11.95
CA ASP A 252 2.30 5.17 12.67
C ASP A 252 2.02 4.87 14.15
N THR A 253 1.26 5.70 14.84
CA THR A 253 0.90 5.43 16.25
C THR A 253 -0.02 4.21 16.39
N LEU A 254 -0.95 3.99 15.45
CA LEU A 254 -1.88 2.86 15.45
C LEU A 254 -1.13 1.53 15.23
N ARG A 255 -0.24 1.46 14.24
CA ARG A 255 0.53 0.25 13.94
C ARG A 255 1.48 -0.10 15.09
N LEU A 256 2.15 0.91 15.65
CA LEU A 256 3.11 0.74 16.75
C LEU A 256 2.43 0.17 17.98
N GLU A 257 1.25 0.65 18.32
CA GLU A 257 0.45 0.15 19.44
C GLU A 257 0.11 -1.35 19.29
N MET A 258 -0.05 -1.82 18.04
CA MET A 258 -0.30 -3.23 17.72
C MET A 258 0.97 -4.08 17.58
N GLY A 259 2.15 -3.46 17.62
CA GLY A 259 3.42 -4.16 17.38
C GLY A 259 3.64 -4.55 15.91
N PHE A 260 2.98 -3.87 14.95
CA PHE A 260 3.21 -4.13 13.53
C PHE A 260 4.51 -3.45 13.07
N CYS A 261 5.33 -4.20 12.35
CA CYS A 261 6.60 -3.72 11.84
C CYS A 261 6.41 -2.60 10.80
N LEU A 262 7.33 -1.64 10.79
CA LEU A 262 7.53 -0.68 9.71
C LEU A 262 8.91 -0.91 9.13
N TYR A 263 8.96 -1.25 7.84
CA TYR A 263 10.23 -1.46 7.15
C TYR A 263 11.09 -0.18 7.16
N GLY A 264 12.37 -0.35 7.43
CA GLY A 264 13.32 0.74 7.62
C GLY A 264 13.40 1.29 9.03
N ASN A 265 12.45 0.91 9.94
CA ASN A 265 12.45 1.28 11.34
C ASN A 265 12.66 0.06 12.25
N ASP A 266 11.85 -0.98 12.07
CA ASP A 266 11.82 -2.16 12.94
C ASP A 266 12.45 -3.39 12.28
N ILE A 267 12.44 -3.45 10.96
CA ILE A 267 13.01 -4.50 10.10
C ILE A 267 13.70 -3.87 8.90
N ASP A 268 14.77 -4.51 8.43
CA ASP A 268 15.56 -4.08 7.28
C ASP A 268 16.40 -5.22 6.68
N ASP A 269 17.33 -4.89 5.79
CA ASP A 269 18.24 -5.84 5.13
C ASP A 269 19.20 -6.57 6.11
N THR A 270 19.30 -6.12 7.36
CA THR A 270 20.18 -6.69 8.39
C THR A 270 19.44 -7.45 9.48
N THR A 271 18.10 -7.37 9.50
CA THR A 271 17.24 -8.00 10.51
C THR A 271 16.63 -9.27 9.95
N SER A 272 16.81 -10.40 10.63
CA SER A 272 16.15 -11.64 10.21
C SER A 272 14.68 -11.68 10.62
N PRO A 273 13.81 -12.38 9.86
CA PRO A 273 12.42 -12.56 10.26
C PRO A 273 12.26 -13.18 11.66
N ILE A 274 13.17 -14.07 12.05
CA ILE A 274 13.14 -14.73 13.36
C ILE A 274 13.43 -13.72 14.48
N GLU A 275 14.46 -12.87 14.34
CA GLU A 275 14.80 -11.82 15.30
C GLU A 275 13.68 -10.78 15.42
N ALA A 276 13.00 -10.49 14.32
CA ALA A 276 11.86 -9.58 14.26
C ALA A 276 10.57 -10.14 14.88
N GLY A 277 10.58 -11.38 15.40
CA GLY A 277 9.37 -12.04 15.90
C GLY A 277 8.41 -12.50 14.79
N LEU A 278 8.88 -12.54 13.55
CA LEU A 278 8.11 -12.94 12.36
C LEU A 278 8.31 -14.42 11.99
N GLY A 279 8.81 -15.26 12.91
CA GLY A 279 9.02 -16.67 12.69
C GLY A 279 7.76 -17.46 12.27
N TRP A 280 6.58 -16.93 12.53
CA TRP A 280 5.30 -17.53 12.13
C TRP A 280 4.99 -17.42 10.63
N ILE A 281 5.76 -16.60 9.89
CA ILE A 281 5.67 -16.45 8.42
C ILE A 281 6.93 -16.97 7.70
N THR A 282 7.74 -17.78 8.40
CA THR A 282 9.03 -18.24 7.86
C THR A 282 9.05 -19.74 7.68
#